data_8aca2c07bfde066ce85608be628942e2
#
_entry.id   8aca2c07bfde066ce85608be628942e2
#
_cell.length_a   1.000
_cell.length_b   1.000
_cell.length_c   1.000
_cell.angle_alpha   90.00
_cell.angle_beta   90.00
_cell.angle_gamma   90.00
#
_symmetry.space_group_name_H-M   'P 1'
#
loop_
_entity.id
_entity.type
_entity.pdbx_description
1 polymer ?
#
loop_
_entity_poly.entity_id
_entity_poly.type
_entity_poly.pdbx_seq_one_letter_code
_entity_poly.pdbx_strand_id
1 'polypeptide(L)'
;MVGRDPKGMDQMNLVELAEPTHAQDVKLIRAREELRAALAPARREDCSIALVPTMGFLHDGHLSLLRAARAECDVVVMSLFVNPAQFGAGEDLDRYPRDEERDLRLAAEAGADYVWAPPVEEVYPGGFATSVAVEGLTEVLCGDPGRRGPEHFRGVTTVVAKLFNSVQPDVAYFGQKDAQQAVVIRRMARDLDFPVRIEVLPIAREADGLAMSSRNAYLDPRAREQATALSRALHAAEEAAVSAGLAAALDAARAELRVAGVEPEYLEARDAEDLTPVAELGDRPVLVAVAAQVGGARLIDNVLIQPANTNG
;
A
#
# COMPACT_ATOMS: atom_id res chain seq x y z
N MET A 1 37.06 -0.30 -54.09
CA MET A 1 36.00 0.53 -53.57
C MET A 1 34.80 -0.35 -53.30
N VAL A 2 34.58 -0.76 -52.08
CA VAL A 2 33.48 -1.62 -51.66
C VAL A 2 32.70 -0.86 -50.62
N GLY A 3 31.46 -0.53 -50.96
CA GLY A 3 30.54 0.19 -50.06
C GLY A 3 30.13 -0.69 -48.88
N ARG A 4 30.11 -0.10 -47.68
CA ARG A 4 29.52 -0.70 -46.49
C ARG A 4 28.13 -0.12 -46.28
N ASP A 5 27.17 -1.02 -46.29
CA ASP A 5 25.77 -0.78 -45.99
C ASP A 5 25.57 -0.68 -44.44
N PRO A 6 24.86 0.33 -43.89
CA PRO A 6 24.54 0.39 -42.49
C PRO A 6 23.11 -0.16 -42.25
N LYS A 7 22.97 -1.44 -41.98
CA LYS A 7 21.76 -2.04 -41.44
C LYS A 7 22.12 -2.87 -40.22
N GLY A 8 21.61 -2.45 -39.05
CA GLY A 8 21.76 -3.16 -37.80
C GLY A 8 21.22 -2.37 -36.64
N MET A 9 19.95 -1.90 -36.73
CA MET A 9 19.21 -1.54 -35.51
C MET A 9 18.71 -2.85 -34.92
N ASP A 10 19.41 -3.29 -33.90
CA ASP A 10 19.08 -4.45 -33.09
C ASP A 10 17.79 -4.17 -32.33
N GLN A 11 16.77 -4.97 -32.61
CA GLN A 11 15.51 -5.01 -31.89
C GLN A 11 15.82 -5.53 -30.48
N MET A 12 15.63 -4.67 -29.49
CA MET A 12 15.60 -5.08 -28.10
C MET A 12 14.50 -6.14 -27.93
N ASN A 13 14.93 -7.37 -27.71
CA ASN A 13 14.08 -8.48 -27.32
C ASN A 13 13.29 -8.10 -26.07
N LEU A 14 11.96 -8.03 -26.21
CA LEU A 14 11.04 -8.16 -25.11
C LEU A 14 11.39 -9.46 -24.38
N VAL A 15 11.86 -9.34 -23.16
CA VAL A 15 12.02 -10.48 -22.25
C VAL A 15 10.65 -11.13 -22.13
N GLU A 16 10.50 -12.27 -22.76
CA GLU A 16 9.39 -13.19 -22.60
C GLU A 16 9.35 -13.56 -21.12
N LEU A 17 8.41 -12.98 -20.38
CA LEU A 17 8.17 -13.33 -18.99
C LEU A 17 7.76 -14.81 -19.00
N ALA A 18 8.65 -15.66 -18.51
CA ALA A 18 8.40 -17.08 -18.36
C ALA A 18 7.07 -17.25 -17.59
N GLU A 19 6.15 -18.02 -18.18
CA GLU A 19 4.93 -18.43 -17.50
C GLU A 19 5.32 -19.17 -16.22
N PRO A 20 4.66 -18.88 -15.06
CA PRO A 20 4.99 -19.53 -13.81
C PRO A 20 4.61 -21.02 -13.90
N THR A 21 5.62 -21.87 -14.06
CA THR A 21 5.50 -23.31 -13.88
C THR A 21 5.46 -23.62 -12.39
N HIS A 22 4.30 -23.56 -11.79
CA HIS A 22 3.82 -24.36 -10.65
C HIS A 22 2.57 -23.66 -10.05
N ALA A 23 1.37 -24.12 -10.43
CA ALA A 23 0.19 -23.95 -9.60
C ALA A 23 0.36 -24.88 -8.38
N GLN A 24 1.16 -24.47 -7.40
CA GLN A 24 1.11 -25.08 -6.08
C GLN A 24 -0.12 -24.52 -5.37
N ASP A 25 -0.92 -25.40 -4.77
CA ASP A 25 -2.01 -24.98 -3.91
C ASP A 25 -1.43 -24.18 -2.74
N VAL A 26 -1.84 -22.93 -2.59
CA VAL A 26 -1.43 -22.10 -1.45
C VAL A 26 -1.91 -22.76 -0.15
N LYS A 27 -1.04 -22.87 0.85
CA LYS A 27 -1.41 -23.44 2.13
C LYS A 27 -2.10 -22.41 3.01
N LEU A 28 -3.39 -22.64 3.31
CA LEU A 28 -4.15 -21.83 4.27
C LEU A 28 -3.83 -22.26 5.70
N ILE A 29 -3.48 -21.28 6.55
CA ILE A 29 -3.12 -21.47 7.95
C ILE A 29 -3.96 -20.53 8.83
N ARG A 30 -4.46 -21.04 9.95
CA ARG A 30 -5.28 -20.28 10.91
C ARG A 30 -4.53 -19.99 12.22
N ALA A 31 -3.81 -20.96 12.72
CA ALA A 31 -3.12 -20.83 13.99
C ALA A 31 -1.68 -20.33 13.82
N ARG A 32 -1.23 -19.47 14.73
CA ARG A 32 0.14 -18.93 14.74
C ARG A 32 1.20 -20.01 14.93
N GLU A 33 0.91 -20.99 15.76
CA GLU A 33 1.82 -22.10 16.00
C GLU A 33 2.02 -22.95 14.73
N GLU A 34 0.95 -23.19 13.98
CA GLU A 34 1.03 -23.89 12.68
C GLU A 34 1.85 -23.07 11.67
N LEU A 35 1.65 -21.74 11.62
CA LEU A 35 2.44 -20.86 10.77
C LEU A 35 3.93 -20.94 11.10
N ARG A 36 4.28 -20.85 12.38
CA ARG A 36 5.66 -20.95 12.83
C ARG A 36 6.29 -22.31 12.51
N ALA A 37 5.53 -23.37 12.68
CA ALA A 37 5.97 -24.72 12.32
C ALA A 37 6.19 -24.86 10.79
N ALA A 38 5.31 -24.29 9.98
CA ALA A 38 5.42 -24.31 8.53
C ALA A 38 6.64 -23.51 8.02
N LEU A 39 6.99 -22.39 8.67
CA LEU A 39 8.12 -21.56 8.30
C LEU A 39 9.46 -22.03 8.89
N ALA A 40 9.45 -22.94 9.88
CA ALA A 40 10.66 -23.40 10.54
C ALA A 40 11.69 -24.09 9.62
N PRO A 41 11.33 -24.89 8.60
CA PRO A 41 12.28 -25.41 7.64
C PRO A 41 13.01 -24.30 6.88
N ALA A 42 12.26 -23.35 6.28
CA ALA A 42 12.83 -22.24 5.54
C ALA A 42 13.85 -21.45 6.36
N ARG A 43 13.54 -21.16 7.62
CA ARG A 43 14.48 -20.47 8.54
C ARG A 43 15.76 -21.26 8.84
N ARG A 44 15.67 -22.61 8.92
CA ARG A 44 16.86 -23.45 9.13
C ARG A 44 17.77 -23.51 7.90
N GLU A 45 17.21 -23.26 6.73
CA GLU A 45 17.89 -23.27 5.44
C GLU A 45 18.29 -21.86 4.99
N ASP A 46 18.17 -20.86 5.89
CA ASP A 46 18.46 -19.44 5.63
C ASP A 46 17.71 -18.87 4.41
N CYS A 47 16.51 -19.44 4.11
CA CYS A 47 15.64 -18.92 3.06
C CYS A 47 15.02 -17.58 3.46
N SER A 48 14.97 -16.66 2.53
CA SER A 48 14.32 -15.36 2.71
C SER A 48 12.79 -15.48 2.77
N ILE A 49 12.17 -14.80 3.74
CA ILE A 49 10.72 -14.82 3.95
C ILE A 49 10.13 -13.44 3.70
N ALA A 50 9.19 -13.35 2.76
CA ALA A 50 8.40 -12.16 2.52
C ALA A 50 7.06 -12.20 3.26
N LEU A 51 6.59 -11.02 3.68
CA LEU A 51 5.24 -10.82 4.19
C LEU A 51 4.50 -9.77 3.35
N VAL A 52 3.29 -10.10 2.91
CA VAL A 52 2.35 -9.17 2.28
C VAL A 52 1.10 -9.06 3.15
N PRO A 53 0.97 -7.99 3.98
CA PRO A 53 -0.21 -7.79 4.81
C PRO A 53 -1.41 -7.35 3.97
N THR A 54 -2.54 -8.05 4.10
CA THR A 54 -3.80 -7.68 3.43
C THR A 54 -5.02 -7.86 4.35
N MET A 55 -6.08 -7.17 4.01
CA MET A 55 -7.40 -7.38 4.60
C MET A 55 -8.33 -8.23 3.71
N GLY A 56 -7.81 -8.74 2.58
CA GLY A 56 -8.59 -9.50 1.62
C GLY A 56 -9.30 -8.66 0.57
N PHE A 57 -10.21 -9.32 -0.17
CA PHE A 57 -10.84 -8.80 -1.39
C PHE A 57 -9.80 -8.31 -2.37
N LEU A 58 -8.90 -9.22 -2.74
CA LEU A 58 -7.70 -8.92 -3.50
C LEU A 58 -8.01 -8.29 -4.86
N HIS A 59 -7.16 -7.36 -5.27
CA HIS A 59 -7.13 -6.71 -6.58
C HIS A 59 -5.69 -6.65 -7.09
N ASP A 60 -5.47 -6.26 -8.34
CA ASP A 60 -4.14 -6.28 -8.96
C ASP A 60 -3.07 -5.50 -8.18
N GLY A 61 -3.46 -4.48 -7.40
CA GLY A 61 -2.55 -3.80 -6.47
C GLY A 61 -1.99 -4.75 -5.39
N HIS A 62 -2.79 -5.66 -4.83
CA HIS A 62 -2.30 -6.68 -3.90
C HIS A 62 -1.47 -7.75 -4.64
N LEU A 63 -1.91 -8.13 -5.85
CA LEU A 63 -1.21 -9.13 -6.65
C LEU A 63 0.17 -8.63 -7.09
N SER A 64 0.34 -7.32 -7.35
CA SER A 64 1.64 -6.75 -7.66
C SER A 64 2.62 -6.85 -6.49
N LEU A 65 2.13 -6.68 -5.23
CA LEU A 65 2.94 -6.89 -4.03
C LEU A 65 3.39 -8.35 -3.89
N LEU A 66 2.47 -9.30 -4.10
CA LEU A 66 2.77 -10.74 -4.05
C LEU A 66 3.79 -11.16 -5.12
N ARG A 67 3.62 -10.67 -6.36
CA ARG A 67 4.57 -10.96 -7.46
C ARG A 67 5.95 -10.37 -7.19
N ALA A 68 6.03 -9.17 -6.64
CA ALA A 68 7.30 -8.57 -6.25
C ALA A 68 7.96 -9.35 -5.11
N ALA A 69 7.19 -9.76 -4.12
CA ALA A 69 7.65 -10.61 -3.02
C ALA A 69 8.20 -11.94 -3.55
N ARG A 70 7.47 -12.60 -4.48
CA ARG A 70 7.91 -13.85 -5.10
C ARG A 70 9.17 -13.72 -5.96
N ALA A 71 9.35 -12.56 -6.60
CA ALA A 71 10.54 -12.31 -7.43
C ALA A 71 11.81 -12.12 -6.59
N GLU A 72 11.69 -11.76 -5.32
CA GLU A 72 12.82 -11.43 -4.46
C GLU A 72 13.07 -12.46 -3.35
N CYS A 73 12.02 -13.11 -2.83
CA CYS A 73 12.11 -13.98 -1.65
C CYS A 73 11.78 -15.44 -1.96
N ASP A 74 12.38 -16.35 -1.18
CA ASP A 74 12.22 -17.80 -1.32
C ASP A 74 10.87 -18.29 -0.83
N VAL A 75 10.30 -17.63 0.19
CA VAL A 75 8.98 -17.95 0.78
C VAL A 75 8.13 -16.71 0.87
N VAL A 76 6.90 -16.78 0.38
CA VAL A 76 5.94 -15.67 0.41
C VAL A 76 4.75 -16.02 1.30
N VAL A 77 4.56 -15.22 2.35
CA VAL A 77 3.41 -15.29 3.26
C VAL A 77 2.50 -14.10 3.01
N MET A 78 1.25 -14.34 2.66
CA MET A 78 0.21 -13.33 2.70
C MET A 78 -0.56 -13.41 4.01
N SER A 79 -0.78 -12.30 4.73
CA SER A 79 -1.79 -12.29 5.77
C SER A 79 -3.14 -11.87 5.20
N LEU A 80 -4.20 -12.55 5.60
CA LEU A 80 -5.58 -12.27 5.23
C LEU A 80 -6.36 -12.02 6.53
N PHE A 81 -6.40 -10.75 6.97
CA PHE A 81 -7.00 -10.41 8.26
C PHE A 81 -7.66 -9.04 8.24
N VAL A 82 -8.99 -9.00 8.33
CA VAL A 82 -9.75 -7.75 8.53
C VAL A 82 -9.61 -7.35 9.99
N ASN A 83 -8.70 -6.42 10.25
CA ASN A 83 -8.32 -6.02 11.60
C ASN A 83 -9.37 -5.12 12.26
N PRO A 84 -10.14 -5.59 13.26
CA PRO A 84 -11.18 -4.77 13.87
C PRO A 84 -10.63 -3.55 14.63
N ALA A 85 -9.40 -3.62 15.13
CA ALA A 85 -8.81 -2.56 15.95
C ALA A 85 -8.47 -1.27 15.16
N GLN A 86 -8.50 -1.32 13.82
CA GLN A 86 -8.24 -0.13 12.99
C GLN A 86 -9.51 0.54 12.44
N PHE A 87 -10.69 0.04 12.81
CA PHE A 87 -11.97 0.61 12.42
C PHE A 87 -12.60 1.39 13.58
N GLY A 88 -12.95 2.62 13.32
CA GLY A 88 -13.70 3.47 14.25
C GLY A 88 -15.18 3.10 14.30
N ALA A 89 -15.88 3.66 15.27
CA ALA A 89 -17.33 3.50 15.39
C ALA A 89 -18.03 4.06 14.13
N GLY A 90 -18.85 3.22 13.47
CA GLY A 90 -19.57 3.60 12.25
C GLY A 90 -18.78 3.48 10.95
N GLU A 91 -17.54 3.02 10.99
CA GLU A 91 -16.79 2.67 9.77
C GLU A 91 -17.30 1.34 9.15
N ASP A 92 -16.75 0.97 8.01
CA ASP A 92 -17.24 -0.09 7.13
C ASP A 92 -16.81 -1.52 7.54
N LEU A 93 -16.44 -1.78 8.81
CA LEU A 93 -15.98 -3.10 9.27
C LEU A 93 -16.94 -4.25 8.91
N ASP A 94 -18.23 -4.07 9.21
CA ASP A 94 -19.24 -5.10 8.96
C ASP A 94 -19.52 -5.29 7.46
N ARG A 95 -19.36 -4.24 6.67
CA ARG A 95 -19.59 -4.21 5.22
C ARG A 95 -18.32 -4.45 4.42
N TYR A 96 -17.16 -4.54 5.08
CA TYR A 96 -15.89 -4.73 4.38
C TYR A 96 -15.96 -6.02 3.54
N PRO A 97 -15.69 -5.95 2.23
CA PRO A 97 -15.90 -7.08 1.33
C PRO A 97 -14.97 -8.24 1.68
N ARG A 98 -15.50 -9.46 1.62
CA ARG A 98 -14.78 -10.71 1.91
C ARG A 98 -15.13 -11.75 0.88
N ASP A 99 -14.12 -12.41 0.32
CA ASP A 99 -14.24 -13.56 -0.58
C ASP A 99 -12.96 -14.39 -0.46
N GLU A 100 -12.91 -15.19 0.61
CA GLU A 100 -11.72 -15.96 0.96
C GLU A 100 -11.33 -16.95 -0.12
N GLU A 101 -12.28 -17.65 -0.74
CA GLU A 101 -12.00 -18.63 -1.78
C GLU A 101 -11.35 -17.98 -3.00
N ARG A 102 -11.89 -16.85 -3.43
CA ARG A 102 -11.31 -16.06 -4.51
C ARG A 102 -9.93 -15.52 -4.13
N ASP A 103 -9.74 -15.03 -2.90
CA ASP A 103 -8.48 -14.49 -2.42
C ASP A 103 -7.39 -15.57 -2.37
N LEU A 104 -7.70 -16.78 -1.91
CA LEU A 104 -6.78 -17.91 -1.91
C LEU A 104 -6.31 -18.28 -3.33
N ARG A 105 -7.25 -18.38 -4.27
CA ARG A 105 -6.91 -18.66 -5.67
C ARG A 105 -5.99 -17.59 -6.25
N LEU A 106 -6.34 -16.31 -6.07
CA LEU A 106 -5.54 -15.20 -6.57
C LEU A 106 -4.15 -15.11 -5.90
N ALA A 107 -4.07 -15.42 -4.61
CA ALA A 107 -2.80 -15.46 -3.88
C ALA A 107 -1.88 -16.58 -4.42
N ALA A 108 -2.44 -17.78 -4.69
CA ALA A 108 -1.70 -18.88 -5.30
C ALA A 108 -1.16 -18.50 -6.70
N GLU A 109 -2.02 -17.93 -7.56
CA GLU A 109 -1.66 -17.45 -8.90
C GLU A 109 -0.58 -16.36 -8.87
N ALA A 110 -0.53 -15.55 -7.81
CA ALA A 110 0.47 -14.51 -7.62
C ALA A 110 1.76 -14.98 -6.93
N GLY A 111 1.83 -16.27 -6.53
CA GLY A 111 3.04 -16.89 -6.01
C GLY A 111 3.16 -16.88 -4.48
N ALA A 112 2.06 -16.78 -3.74
CA ALA A 112 2.07 -16.99 -2.30
C ALA A 112 2.21 -18.49 -1.97
N ASP A 113 3.07 -18.84 -1.01
CA ASP A 113 3.21 -20.20 -0.48
C ASP A 113 2.22 -20.45 0.66
N TYR A 114 2.01 -19.42 1.48
CA TYR A 114 1.14 -19.48 2.65
C TYR A 114 0.18 -18.30 2.69
N VAL A 115 -1.08 -18.57 3.05
CA VAL A 115 -2.04 -17.56 3.48
C VAL A 115 -2.33 -17.76 4.96
N TRP A 116 -1.92 -16.81 5.78
CA TRP A 116 -2.26 -16.80 7.19
C TRP A 116 -3.52 -15.96 7.41
N ALA A 117 -4.63 -16.65 7.67
CA ALA A 117 -5.94 -16.06 7.89
C ALA A 117 -6.45 -16.38 9.31
N PRO A 118 -5.87 -15.76 10.35
CA PRO A 118 -6.24 -16.07 11.73
C PRO A 118 -7.64 -15.55 12.08
N PRO A 119 -8.36 -16.22 13.00
CA PRO A 119 -9.53 -15.62 13.63
C PRO A 119 -9.11 -14.47 14.56
N VAL A 120 -10.07 -13.61 14.92
CA VAL A 120 -9.77 -12.41 15.74
C VAL A 120 -9.13 -12.79 17.09
N GLU A 121 -9.60 -13.87 17.70
CA GLU A 121 -9.11 -14.36 19.00
C GLU A 121 -7.67 -14.87 18.97
N GLU A 122 -7.18 -15.29 17.81
CA GLU A 122 -5.78 -15.66 17.60
C GLU A 122 -4.87 -14.42 17.58
N VAL A 123 -5.36 -13.32 17.01
CA VAL A 123 -4.64 -12.05 16.98
C VAL A 123 -4.81 -11.29 18.28
N TYR A 124 -6.02 -11.22 18.82
CA TYR A 124 -6.38 -10.51 20.03
C TYR A 124 -7.05 -11.47 21.03
N PRO A 125 -6.27 -12.24 21.77
CA PRO A 125 -6.83 -13.19 22.77
C PRO A 125 -7.52 -12.44 23.91
N GLY A 126 -8.37 -13.13 24.64
CA GLY A 126 -9.05 -12.57 25.81
C GLY A 126 -8.06 -11.92 26.79
N GLY A 127 -8.38 -10.72 27.25
CA GLY A 127 -7.49 -9.92 28.12
C GLY A 127 -6.34 -9.20 27.40
N PHE A 128 -6.32 -9.18 26.07
CA PHE A 128 -5.32 -8.40 25.31
C PHE A 128 -5.39 -6.91 25.70
N ALA A 129 -4.27 -6.33 26.15
CA ALA A 129 -4.21 -4.98 26.69
C ALA A 129 -3.00 -4.15 26.19
N THR A 130 -2.27 -4.67 25.20
CA THR A 130 -1.07 -4.00 24.66
C THR A 130 -1.37 -3.34 23.34
N SER A 131 -0.86 -2.13 23.13
CA SER A 131 -0.92 -1.47 21.83
C SER A 131 0.42 -0.83 21.48
N VAL A 132 0.65 -0.62 20.20
CA VAL A 132 1.79 0.13 19.68
C VAL A 132 1.28 1.45 19.13
N ALA A 133 1.89 2.56 19.51
CA ALA A 133 1.59 3.89 18.99
C ALA A 133 2.87 4.53 18.43
N VAL A 134 2.73 5.32 17.38
CA VAL A 134 3.80 6.14 16.80
C VAL A 134 3.33 7.59 16.86
N GLU A 135 3.88 8.35 17.79
CA GLU A 135 3.47 9.74 18.05
C GLU A 135 3.83 10.66 16.86
N GLY A 136 3.06 11.72 16.69
CA GLY A 136 3.23 12.74 15.65
C GLY A 136 2.77 12.29 14.26
N LEU A 137 3.36 11.22 13.73
CA LEU A 137 3.04 10.70 12.39
C LEU A 137 1.59 10.19 12.25
N THR A 138 0.99 9.81 13.36
CA THR A 138 -0.38 9.26 13.42
C THR A 138 -1.44 10.30 13.76
N GLU A 139 -1.08 11.59 13.83
CA GLU A 139 -1.95 12.69 14.21
C GLU A 139 -2.20 13.68 13.07
N VAL A 140 -1.76 13.32 11.86
CA VAL A 140 -1.89 14.13 10.65
C VAL A 140 -2.64 13.35 9.56
N LEU A 141 -3.04 14.00 8.49
CA LEU A 141 -3.75 13.37 7.35
C LEU A 141 -4.94 12.52 7.81
N CYS A 142 -4.92 11.21 7.55
CA CYS A 142 -5.97 10.28 8.00
C CYS A 142 -6.11 10.21 9.52
N GLY A 143 -4.99 10.36 10.24
CA GLY A 143 -4.95 10.24 11.70
C GLY A 143 -5.26 11.52 12.46
N ASP A 144 -5.53 12.63 11.78
CA ASP A 144 -6.00 13.87 12.40
C ASP A 144 -7.25 13.58 13.26
N PRO A 145 -7.30 14.08 14.53
CA PRO A 145 -8.43 13.84 15.43
C PRO A 145 -9.81 14.26 14.89
N GLY A 146 -9.84 15.20 13.96
CA GLY A 146 -11.06 15.61 13.26
C GLY A 146 -11.48 14.70 12.11
N ARG A 147 -10.70 13.64 11.84
CA ARG A 147 -10.90 12.67 10.75
C ARG A 147 -11.05 11.26 11.31
N ARG A 148 -10.22 10.28 10.90
CA ARG A 148 -10.25 8.92 11.48
C ARG A 148 -9.63 8.84 12.88
N GLY A 149 -8.73 9.76 13.18
CA GLY A 149 -8.03 9.84 14.46
C GLY A 149 -6.83 8.89 14.60
N PRO A 150 -6.00 9.12 15.64
CA PRO A 150 -4.78 8.34 15.87
C PRO A 150 -5.07 6.88 16.26
N GLU A 151 -6.28 6.57 16.76
CA GLU A 151 -6.68 5.21 17.13
C GLU A 151 -6.67 4.26 15.93
N HIS A 152 -7.01 4.76 14.74
CA HIS A 152 -6.88 4.00 13.50
C HIS A 152 -5.45 3.47 13.32
N PHE A 153 -4.46 4.34 13.41
CA PHE A 153 -3.06 3.95 13.27
C PHE A 153 -2.55 3.11 14.43
N ARG A 154 -3.05 3.33 15.65
CA ARG A 154 -2.75 2.45 16.78
C ARG A 154 -3.21 1.01 16.49
N GLY A 155 -4.36 0.84 15.88
CA GLY A 155 -4.84 -0.46 15.38
C GLY A 155 -3.91 -1.04 14.32
N VAL A 156 -3.48 -0.23 13.34
CA VAL A 156 -2.58 -0.65 12.25
C VAL A 156 -1.20 -1.06 12.78
N THR A 157 -0.56 -0.22 13.58
CA THR A 157 0.79 -0.51 14.13
C THR A 157 0.79 -1.72 15.05
N THR A 158 -0.27 -1.88 15.84
CA THR A 158 -0.42 -3.04 16.72
C THR A 158 -0.55 -4.34 15.93
N VAL A 159 -1.42 -4.39 14.90
CA VAL A 159 -1.56 -5.60 14.10
C VAL A 159 -0.29 -5.89 13.31
N VAL A 160 0.34 -4.88 12.69
CA VAL A 160 1.55 -5.09 11.90
C VAL A 160 2.72 -5.58 12.79
N ALA A 161 2.88 -5.03 14.01
CA ALA A 161 3.87 -5.53 14.97
C ALA A 161 3.61 -7.02 15.32
N LYS A 162 2.33 -7.41 15.48
CA LYS A 162 1.97 -8.83 15.71
C LYS A 162 2.22 -9.70 14.48
N LEU A 163 1.98 -9.19 13.27
CA LEU A 163 2.32 -9.89 12.03
C LEU A 163 3.83 -10.11 11.92
N PHE A 164 4.64 -9.08 12.16
CA PHE A 164 6.11 -9.19 12.16
C PHE A 164 6.60 -10.22 13.18
N ASN A 165 6.07 -10.20 14.40
CA ASN A 165 6.43 -11.21 15.42
C ASN A 165 5.93 -12.63 15.10
N SER A 166 4.87 -12.78 14.34
CA SER A 166 4.30 -14.10 14.00
C SER A 166 5.01 -14.73 12.81
N VAL A 167 5.23 -13.94 11.75
CA VAL A 167 5.87 -14.37 10.50
C VAL A 167 7.38 -14.26 10.59
N GLN A 168 7.92 -13.26 11.28
CA GLN A 168 9.34 -12.90 11.33
C GLN A 168 9.93 -12.78 9.91
N PRO A 169 9.40 -11.87 9.07
CA PRO A 169 9.82 -11.75 7.69
C PRO A 169 11.17 -11.00 7.58
N ASP A 170 11.92 -11.27 6.52
CA ASP A 170 13.08 -10.48 6.12
C ASP A 170 12.64 -9.21 5.38
N VAL A 171 11.55 -9.32 4.59
CA VAL A 171 10.98 -8.20 3.84
C VAL A 171 9.46 -8.17 3.99
N ALA A 172 8.90 -6.97 4.22
CA ALA A 172 7.46 -6.77 4.22
C ALA A 172 7.06 -5.74 3.17
N TYR A 173 6.06 -6.07 2.34
CA TYR A 173 5.64 -5.30 1.19
C TYR A 173 4.35 -4.53 1.46
N PHE A 174 4.35 -3.24 1.12
CA PHE A 174 3.21 -2.33 1.28
C PHE A 174 2.99 -1.54 -0.01
N GLY A 175 1.79 -1.02 -0.19
CA GLY A 175 1.47 -0.16 -1.34
C GLY A 175 1.63 1.33 -1.01
N GLN A 176 2.21 2.10 -1.93
CA GLN A 176 2.35 3.56 -1.83
C GLN A 176 1.00 4.27 -1.69
N LYS A 177 -0.10 3.66 -2.14
CA LYS A 177 -1.45 4.22 -1.98
C LYS A 177 -1.74 4.61 -0.52
N ASP A 178 -1.33 3.79 0.42
CA ASP A 178 -1.46 4.02 1.86
C ASP A 178 -0.16 4.65 2.42
N ALA A 179 0.28 5.77 1.80
CA ALA A 179 1.58 6.39 2.04
C ALA A 179 1.84 6.70 3.52
N GLN A 180 0.86 7.30 4.23
CA GLN A 180 1.00 7.57 5.66
C GLN A 180 1.22 6.27 6.44
N GLN A 181 0.50 5.20 6.12
CA GLN A 181 0.70 3.89 6.74
C GLN A 181 2.13 3.38 6.51
N ALA A 182 2.66 3.50 5.29
CA ALA A 182 4.02 3.08 4.99
C ALA A 182 5.08 3.84 5.81
N VAL A 183 4.93 5.16 5.94
CA VAL A 183 5.80 6.00 6.78
C VAL A 183 5.73 5.60 8.25
N VAL A 184 4.52 5.42 8.78
CA VAL A 184 4.29 5.01 10.18
C VAL A 184 4.89 3.63 10.46
N ILE A 185 4.72 2.67 9.55
CA ILE A 185 5.27 1.31 9.71
C ILE A 185 6.80 1.31 9.62
N ARG A 186 7.40 2.08 8.70
CA ARG A 186 8.87 2.24 8.64
C ARG A 186 9.42 2.83 9.95
N ARG A 187 8.74 3.85 10.49
CA ARG A 187 9.10 4.44 11.78
C ARG A 187 9.01 3.42 12.91
N MET A 188 7.90 2.70 13.01
CA MET A 188 7.70 1.65 14.00
C MET A 188 8.78 0.55 13.89
N ALA A 189 9.04 0.07 12.68
CA ALA A 189 10.03 -0.98 12.47
C ALA A 189 11.42 -0.54 12.91
N ARG A 190 11.83 0.69 12.56
CA ARG A 190 13.11 1.27 12.98
C ARG A 190 13.20 1.47 14.50
N ASP A 191 12.17 2.09 15.08
CA ASP A 191 12.21 2.52 16.49
C ASP A 191 12.05 1.34 17.47
N LEU A 192 11.51 0.20 17.00
CA LEU A 192 11.37 -1.05 17.76
C LEU A 192 12.37 -2.14 17.34
N ASP A 193 13.37 -1.79 16.54
CA ASP A 193 14.45 -2.70 16.10
C ASP A 193 13.92 -3.98 15.43
N PHE A 194 12.79 -3.90 14.68
CA PHE A 194 12.35 -5.05 13.91
C PHE A 194 13.35 -5.36 12.79
N PRO A 195 13.89 -6.58 12.71
CA PRO A 195 14.83 -6.96 11.66
C PRO A 195 14.12 -7.24 10.34
N VAL A 196 13.36 -6.28 9.85
CA VAL A 196 12.55 -6.38 8.63
C VAL A 196 12.80 -5.17 7.73
N ARG A 197 13.02 -5.42 6.45
CA ARG A 197 13.06 -4.36 5.44
C ARG A 197 11.65 -4.07 4.95
N ILE A 198 11.29 -2.79 4.88
CA ILE A 198 9.97 -2.35 4.43
C ILE A 198 10.08 -1.88 2.98
N GLU A 199 9.50 -2.63 2.08
CA GLU A 199 9.36 -2.28 0.66
C GLU A 199 8.01 -1.63 0.41
N VAL A 200 8.02 -0.54 -0.39
CA VAL A 200 6.81 0.17 -0.77
C VAL A 200 6.75 0.26 -2.28
N LEU A 201 5.76 -0.41 -2.87
CA LEU A 201 5.58 -0.45 -4.32
C LEU A 201 4.66 0.68 -4.81
N PRO A 202 4.85 1.13 -6.06
CA PRO A 202 4.03 2.17 -6.67
C PRO A 202 2.53 1.86 -6.61
N ILE A 203 1.70 2.90 -6.73
CA ILE A 203 0.25 2.78 -6.74
C ILE A 203 -0.18 2.04 -8.02
N ALA A 204 -0.83 0.90 -7.86
CA ALA A 204 -1.52 0.25 -8.95
C ALA A 204 -2.82 1.01 -9.26
N ARG A 205 -3.05 1.28 -10.54
CA ARG A 205 -4.21 2.03 -11.02
C ARG A 205 -5.04 1.20 -11.99
N GLU A 206 -6.33 1.46 -12.00
CA GLU A 206 -7.24 0.94 -13.02
C GLU A 206 -7.04 1.69 -14.35
N ALA A 207 -7.60 1.19 -15.44
CA ALA A 207 -7.40 1.75 -16.79
C ALA A 207 -7.82 3.22 -16.91
N ASP A 208 -8.76 3.68 -16.06
CA ASP A 208 -9.23 5.07 -15.99
C ASP A 208 -8.39 5.96 -15.04
N GLY A 209 -7.29 5.42 -14.49
CA GLY A 209 -6.39 6.13 -13.59
C GLY A 209 -6.75 6.05 -12.11
N LEU A 210 -7.94 5.53 -11.75
CA LEU A 210 -8.36 5.40 -10.35
C LEU A 210 -7.41 4.46 -9.60
N ALA A 211 -6.91 4.90 -8.43
CA ALA A 211 -6.11 4.04 -7.56
C ALA A 211 -6.91 2.80 -7.12
N MET A 212 -6.32 1.62 -7.27
CA MET A 212 -6.99 0.37 -6.93
C MET A 212 -7.30 0.29 -5.43
N SER A 213 -8.52 -0.08 -5.12
CA SER A 213 -9.01 -0.22 -3.74
C SER A 213 -10.17 -1.21 -3.69
N SER A 214 -10.23 -2.04 -2.63
CA SER A 214 -11.39 -2.89 -2.35
C SER A 214 -12.68 -2.06 -2.20
N ARG A 215 -12.56 -0.79 -1.79
CA ARG A 215 -13.69 0.14 -1.66
C ARG A 215 -14.23 0.66 -3.01
N ASN A 216 -13.50 0.47 -4.11
CA ASN A 216 -14.01 0.81 -5.44
C ASN A 216 -15.26 0.00 -5.81
N ALA A 217 -15.47 -1.17 -5.20
CA ALA A 217 -16.68 -1.97 -5.34
C ALA A 217 -17.97 -1.27 -4.84
N TYR A 218 -17.84 -0.23 -4.02
CA TYR A 218 -19.00 0.56 -3.54
C TYR A 218 -19.43 1.67 -4.49
N LEU A 219 -18.62 1.97 -5.52
CA LEU A 219 -18.85 3.10 -6.42
C LEU A 219 -19.87 2.72 -7.52
N ASP A 220 -20.97 3.46 -7.60
CA ASP A 220 -21.80 3.46 -8.78
C ASP A 220 -21.09 4.15 -9.96
N PRO A 221 -21.59 4.05 -11.19
CA PRO A 221 -20.91 4.63 -12.36
C PRO A 221 -20.63 6.13 -12.25
N ARG A 222 -21.53 6.91 -11.63
CA ARG A 222 -21.35 8.35 -11.44
C ARG A 222 -20.27 8.65 -10.38
N ALA A 223 -20.34 7.97 -9.26
CA ALA A 223 -19.34 8.11 -8.20
C ALA A 223 -17.96 7.65 -8.69
N ARG A 224 -17.91 6.62 -9.53
CA ARG A 224 -16.66 6.17 -10.15
C ARG A 224 -16.04 7.24 -11.04
N GLU A 225 -16.82 7.88 -11.89
CA GLU A 225 -16.35 9.00 -12.71
C GLU A 225 -15.81 10.15 -11.84
N GLN A 226 -16.52 10.50 -10.76
CA GLN A 226 -16.05 11.51 -9.82
C GLN A 226 -14.75 11.09 -9.12
N ALA A 227 -14.61 9.82 -8.75
CA ALA A 227 -13.44 9.29 -8.05
C ALA A 227 -12.13 9.40 -8.86
N THR A 228 -12.21 9.30 -10.19
CA THR A 228 -11.04 9.50 -11.08
C THR A 228 -10.45 10.90 -10.99
N ALA A 229 -11.22 11.88 -10.48
CA ALA A 229 -10.72 13.24 -10.26
C ALA A 229 -9.57 13.30 -9.24
N LEU A 230 -9.48 12.35 -8.29
CA LEU A 230 -8.37 12.30 -7.35
C LEU A 230 -7.05 12.11 -8.09
N SER A 231 -7.00 11.15 -8.99
CA SER A 231 -5.81 10.88 -9.81
C SER A 231 -5.48 12.05 -10.75
N ARG A 232 -6.49 12.63 -11.43
CA ARG A 232 -6.26 13.81 -12.29
C ARG A 232 -5.74 15.01 -11.49
N ALA A 233 -6.29 15.24 -10.29
CA ALA A 233 -5.85 16.32 -9.41
C ALA A 233 -4.38 16.16 -9.00
N LEU A 234 -3.96 14.93 -8.68
CA LEU A 234 -2.57 14.66 -8.33
C LEU A 234 -1.62 14.79 -9.52
N HIS A 235 -2.06 14.41 -10.71
CA HIS A 235 -1.29 14.61 -11.94
C HIS A 235 -1.13 16.11 -12.25
N ALA A 236 -2.21 16.89 -12.15
CA ALA A 236 -2.14 18.35 -12.29
C ALA A 236 -1.21 19.00 -11.23
N ALA A 237 -1.22 18.46 -10.00
CA ALA A 237 -0.29 18.93 -8.97
C ALA A 237 1.16 18.62 -9.35
N GLU A 238 1.47 17.43 -9.82
CA GLU A 238 2.82 17.03 -10.23
C GLU A 238 3.35 17.93 -11.36
N GLU A 239 2.55 18.17 -12.41
CA GLU A 239 2.91 19.06 -13.52
C GLU A 239 3.15 20.51 -13.06
N ALA A 240 2.25 21.05 -12.24
CA ALA A 240 2.34 22.40 -11.74
C ALA A 240 3.52 22.59 -10.76
N ALA A 241 3.85 21.59 -9.98
CA ALA A 241 4.98 21.63 -9.04
C ALA A 241 6.31 21.93 -9.74
N VAL A 242 6.54 21.26 -10.87
CA VAL A 242 7.78 21.42 -11.66
C VAL A 242 7.93 22.82 -12.24
N SER A 243 6.83 23.44 -12.66
CA SER A 243 6.84 24.72 -13.38
C SER A 243 6.64 25.94 -12.50
N ALA A 244 5.87 25.81 -11.40
CA ALA A 244 5.39 26.95 -10.62
C ALA A 244 5.45 26.74 -9.09
N GLY A 245 5.97 25.60 -8.65
CA GLY A 245 6.17 25.31 -7.23
C GLY A 245 4.94 24.73 -6.52
N LEU A 246 5.11 24.46 -5.22
CA LEU A 246 4.17 23.65 -4.45
C LEU A 246 2.81 24.32 -4.21
N ALA A 247 2.77 25.64 -4.04
CA ALA A 247 1.50 26.36 -3.91
C ALA A 247 0.64 26.25 -5.16
N ALA A 248 1.25 26.42 -6.35
CA ALA A 248 0.57 26.24 -7.63
C ALA A 248 0.12 24.78 -7.84
N ALA A 249 0.90 23.80 -7.38
CA ALA A 249 0.54 22.40 -7.41
C ALA A 249 -0.77 22.12 -6.65
N LEU A 250 -0.86 22.60 -5.40
CA LEU A 250 -2.06 22.44 -4.60
C LEU A 250 -3.27 23.18 -5.17
N ASP A 251 -3.07 24.34 -5.78
CA ASP A 251 -4.16 25.10 -6.43
C ASP A 251 -4.66 24.41 -7.69
N ALA A 252 -3.77 23.85 -8.51
CA ALA A 252 -4.13 23.04 -9.68
C ALA A 252 -4.95 21.80 -9.28
N ALA A 253 -4.49 21.08 -8.26
CA ALA A 253 -5.23 19.93 -7.74
C ALA A 253 -6.63 20.31 -7.22
N ARG A 254 -6.75 21.42 -6.47
CA ARG A 254 -8.05 21.92 -6.00
C ARG A 254 -8.99 22.29 -7.14
N ALA A 255 -8.46 22.84 -8.22
CA ALA A 255 -9.24 23.20 -9.39
C ALA A 255 -9.86 21.95 -10.05
N GLU A 256 -9.07 20.89 -10.25
CA GLU A 256 -9.55 19.62 -10.80
C GLU A 256 -10.63 18.97 -9.93
N LEU A 257 -10.43 18.91 -8.63
CA LEU A 257 -11.43 18.36 -7.69
C LEU A 257 -12.72 19.16 -7.73
N ARG A 258 -12.63 20.49 -7.78
CA ARG A 258 -13.80 21.38 -7.85
C ARG A 258 -14.61 21.17 -9.14
N VAL A 259 -13.95 21.01 -10.28
CA VAL A 259 -14.61 20.73 -11.58
C VAL A 259 -15.40 19.43 -11.51
N ALA A 260 -14.90 18.43 -10.81
CA ALA A 260 -15.56 17.14 -10.61
C ALA A 260 -16.64 17.16 -9.51
N GLY A 261 -16.78 18.27 -8.77
CA GLY A 261 -17.68 18.37 -7.63
C GLY A 261 -17.24 17.50 -6.44
N VAL A 262 -15.92 17.29 -6.28
CA VAL A 262 -15.34 16.54 -5.18
C VAL A 262 -14.73 17.51 -4.18
N GLU A 263 -15.24 17.48 -2.94
CA GLU A 263 -14.67 18.23 -1.82
C GLU A 263 -13.70 17.32 -1.04
N PRO A 264 -12.40 17.66 -0.99
CA PRO A 264 -11.46 16.83 -0.27
C PRO A 264 -11.58 17.03 1.25
N GLU A 265 -11.48 15.95 2.03
CA GLU A 265 -11.27 16.01 3.48
C GLU A 265 -9.92 16.64 3.79
N TYR A 266 -8.92 16.34 2.98
CA TYR A 266 -7.64 17.01 2.94
C TYR A 266 -7.04 16.92 1.54
N LEU A 267 -6.25 17.94 1.22
CA LEU A 267 -5.28 17.97 0.10
C LEU A 267 -4.06 18.71 0.66
N GLU A 268 -3.03 17.95 0.99
CA GLU A 268 -1.89 18.46 1.74
C GLU A 268 -0.56 18.02 1.12
N ALA A 269 0.44 18.90 1.24
CA ALA A 269 1.83 18.59 0.90
C ALA A 269 2.64 18.36 2.17
N ARG A 270 3.32 17.24 2.24
CA ARG A 270 4.09 16.78 3.39
C ARG A 270 5.45 16.25 2.96
N ASP A 271 6.43 16.31 3.82
CA ASP A 271 7.67 15.57 3.65
C ASP A 271 7.37 14.06 3.56
N ALA A 272 7.99 13.39 2.60
CA ALA A 272 7.69 11.98 2.34
C ALA A 272 8.25 11.01 3.39
N GLU A 273 9.18 11.45 4.26
CA GLU A 273 9.80 10.61 5.28
C GLU A 273 9.20 10.79 6.67
N ASP A 274 8.84 12.03 7.03
CA ASP A 274 8.42 12.37 8.39
C ASP A 274 7.05 13.05 8.49
N LEU A 275 6.37 13.26 7.35
CA LEU A 275 5.05 13.88 7.22
C LEU A 275 4.95 15.30 7.80
N THR A 276 6.06 15.98 8.01
CA THR A 276 6.04 17.41 8.39
C THR A 276 5.47 18.25 7.25
N PRO A 277 4.73 19.35 7.55
CA PRO A 277 4.22 20.23 6.51
C PRO A 277 5.34 20.85 5.69
N VAL A 278 5.17 20.91 4.37
CA VAL A 278 6.11 21.49 3.44
C VAL A 278 5.44 22.64 2.67
N ALA A 279 6.05 23.80 2.62
CA ALA A 279 5.55 24.96 1.89
C ALA A 279 6.23 25.16 0.51
N GLU A 280 7.45 24.68 0.35
CA GLU A 280 8.26 24.82 -0.84
C GLU A 280 8.95 23.50 -1.19
N LEU A 281 9.27 23.31 -2.47
CA LEU A 281 10.07 22.16 -2.89
C LEU A 281 11.52 22.37 -2.46
N GLY A 282 12.08 21.39 -1.78
CA GLY A 282 13.45 21.33 -1.33
C GLY A 282 14.23 20.18 -1.99
N ASP A 283 15.20 19.66 -1.26
CA ASP A 283 16.06 18.54 -1.65
C ASP A 283 15.51 17.15 -1.27
N ARG A 284 14.38 17.11 -0.55
CA ARG A 284 13.68 15.86 -0.18
C ARG A 284 12.38 15.69 -0.97
N PRO A 285 11.96 14.44 -1.22
CA PRO A 285 10.68 14.18 -1.87
C PRO A 285 9.50 14.74 -1.06
N VAL A 286 8.51 15.29 -1.76
CA VAL A 286 7.28 15.81 -1.17
C VAL A 286 6.12 14.89 -1.51
N LEU A 287 5.40 14.42 -0.50
CA LEU A 287 4.15 13.70 -0.63
C LEU A 287 3.00 14.69 -0.76
N VAL A 288 2.34 14.72 -1.93
CA VAL A 288 1.02 15.37 -2.06
C VAL A 288 -0.05 14.30 -1.90
N ALA A 289 -0.85 14.43 -0.84
CA ALA A 289 -1.84 13.43 -0.47
C ALA A 289 -3.25 14.03 -0.45
N VAL A 290 -4.23 13.25 -0.91
CA VAL A 290 -5.64 13.61 -0.95
C VAL A 290 -6.50 12.52 -0.33
N ALA A 291 -7.57 12.93 0.38
CA ALA A 291 -8.68 12.06 0.74
C ALA A 291 -10.01 12.76 0.47
N ALA A 292 -11.00 12.00 0.02
CA ALA A 292 -12.34 12.51 -0.19
C ALA A 292 -13.40 11.42 -0.01
N GLN A 293 -14.61 11.83 0.39
CA GLN A 293 -15.80 10.99 0.34
C GLN A 293 -16.42 11.06 -1.06
N VAL A 294 -16.51 9.91 -1.73
CA VAL A 294 -17.12 9.81 -3.07
C VAL A 294 -18.05 8.61 -3.11
N GLY A 295 -19.32 8.81 -3.43
CA GLY A 295 -20.28 7.71 -3.58
C GLY A 295 -20.42 6.79 -2.37
N GLY A 296 -20.27 7.32 -1.16
CA GLY A 296 -20.33 6.53 0.08
C GLY A 296 -19.04 5.77 0.44
N ALA A 297 -17.99 5.91 -0.37
CA ALA A 297 -16.66 5.38 -0.09
C ALA A 297 -15.69 6.52 0.27
N ARG A 298 -14.89 6.31 1.31
CA ARG A 298 -13.73 7.17 1.58
C ARG A 298 -12.55 6.68 0.76
N LEU A 299 -12.10 7.51 -0.16
CA LEU A 299 -11.01 7.22 -1.08
C LEU A 299 -9.77 8.07 -0.71
N ILE A 300 -8.60 7.49 -0.91
CA ILE A 300 -7.31 8.16 -0.74
C ILE A 300 -6.44 7.92 -1.96
N ASP A 301 -5.62 8.90 -2.28
CA ASP A 301 -4.60 8.80 -3.32
C ASP A 301 -3.44 9.75 -2.99
N ASN A 302 -2.31 9.58 -3.66
CA ASN A 302 -1.15 10.45 -3.47
C ASN A 302 -0.19 10.41 -4.65
N VAL A 303 0.73 11.38 -4.68
CA VAL A 303 1.88 11.41 -5.58
C VAL A 303 3.13 11.86 -4.82
N LEU A 304 4.29 11.32 -5.20
CA LEU A 304 5.59 11.75 -4.71
C LEU A 304 6.23 12.69 -5.73
N ILE A 305 6.32 13.96 -5.38
CA ILE A 305 7.06 14.95 -6.17
C ILE A 305 8.52 14.85 -5.78
N GLN A 306 9.33 14.43 -6.74
CA GLN A 306 10.78 14.34 -6.55
C GLN A 306 11.42 15.74 -6.54
N PRO A 307 12.51 15.94 -5.77
CA PRO A 307 13.27 17.18 -5.83
C PRO A 307 13.74 17.44 -7.26
N ALA A 308 13.77 18.70 -7.67
CA ALA A 308 14.39 19.06 -8.95
C ALA A 308 15.83 18.55 -8.93
N ASN A 309 16.22 17.71 -9.90
CA ASN A 309 17.60 17.26 -10.02
C ASN A 309 18.50 18.48 -10.17
N THR A 310 19.17 18.88 -9.09
CA THR A 310 20.24 19.87 -9.09
C THR A 310 21.54 19.25 -9.61
N ASN A 311 21.48 18.51 -10.70
CA ASN A 311 22.66 18.12 -11.48
C ASN A 311 22.88 19.16 -12.57
N GLY A 312 23.57 20.23 -12.22
CA GLY A 312 24.22 21.17 -13.08
C GLY A 312 25.72 20.96 -13.03
#